data_034306da19117d3e979f2be2b92b4788
#
_entry.id   034306da19117d3e979f2be2b92b4788
#
_cell.length_a   1.000
_cell.length_b   1.000
_cell.length_c   1.000
_cell.angle_alpha   90.00
_cell.angle_beta   90.00
_cell.angle_gamma   90.00
#
_symmetry.space_group_name_H-M   'P 1'
#
loop_
_entity.id
_entity.type
_entity.pdbx_description
1 polymer ?
#
loop_
_entity_poly.entity_id
_entity_poly.type
_entity_poly.pdbx_seq_one_letter_code
_entity_poly.pdbx_strand_id
1 'polypeptide(L)'
;MNALDTMRALAATQAVREASAGEVIFAAGQPGTAMFGLVEGRVRLSWITEDGHEGYELISAGDVFGAGALVTSDHSRLSTATADSPCRLIEMNRERFLFAVQESPLFAIELLASVDARLRDIKVMDRT
;
A
#
# COMPACT_ATOMS: atom_id res chain seq x y z
N MET A 1 -6.09 12.34 -12.59
CA MET A 1 -5.86 12.20 -11.14
C MET A 1 -5.62 10.75 -10.81
N ASN A 2 -4.62 10.45 -10.02
CA ASN A 2 -4.35 9.07 -9.60
C ASN A 2 -4.89 8.83 -8.17
N ALA A 3 -4.75 7.60 -7.67
CA ALA A 3 -5.28 7.25 -6.35
C ALA A 3 -4.68 8.09 -5.22
N LEU A 4 -3.39 8.40 -5.28
CA LEU A 4 -2.76 9.25 -4.27
C LEU A 4 -3.33 10.66 -4.27
N ASP A 5 -3.56 11.25 -5.45
CA ASP A 5 -4.14 12.57 -5.57
C ASP A 5 -5.55 12.62 -4.96
N THR A 6 -6.36 11.62 -5.26
CA THR A 6 -7.71 11.51 -4.72
C THR A 6 -7.68 11.31 -3.21
N MET A 7 -6.76 10.46 -2.72
CA MET A 7 -6.57 10.21 -1.29
C MET A 7 -6.23 11.50 -0.55
N ARG A 8 -5.34 12.32 -1.12
CA ARG A 8 -4.97 13.61 -0.54
C ARG A 8 -6.13 14.60 -0.53
N ALA A 9 -6.92 14.60 -1.60
CA ALA A 9 -8.05 15.53 -1.73
C ALA A 9 -9.19 15.21 -0.75
N LEU A 10 -9.43 13.91 -0.48
CA LEU A 10 -10.54 13.46 0.35
C LEU A 10 -10.17 13.22 1.81
N ALA A 11 -8.91 13.25 2.15
CA ALA A 11 -8.47 13.15 3.55
C ALA A 11 -8.60 14.53 4.19
N ALA A 12 -9.59 14.73 5.04
CA ALA A 12 -9.84 16.01 5.72
C ALA A 12 -8.68 16.37 6.64
N THR A 13 -8.11 15.38 7.32
CA THR A 13 -6.87 15.50 8.07
C THR A 13 -5.99 14.32 7.70
N GLN A 14 -4.85 14.59 7.10
CA GLN A 14 -3.92 13.55 6.71
C GLN A 14 -3.01 13.22 7.88
N ALA A 15 -3.06 11.97 8.33
CA ALA A 15 -2.05 11.48 9.25
C ALA A 15 -0.78 11.26 8.45
N VAL A 16 0.24 12.06 8.72
CA VAL A 16 1.55 11.93 8.08
C VAL A 16 2.41 11.02 8.94
N ARG A 17 3.03 10.04 8.31
CA ARG A 17 3.95 9.12 8.96
C ARG A 17 5.29 9.17 8.24
N GLU A 18 6.37 9.25 9.02
CA GLU A 18 7.72 9.14 8.50
C GLU A 18 8.28 7.77 8.86
N ALA A 19 9.04 7.18 7.96
CA ALA A 19 9.69 5.90 8.18
C ALA A 19 11.16 6.03 7.79
N SER A 20 12.04 5.50 8.63
CA SER A 20 13.48 5.42 8.35
C SER A 20 13.76 4.25 7.42
N ALA A 21 14.85 4.32 6.67
CA ALA A 21 15.29 3.20 5.84
C ALA A 21 15.43 1.93 6.70
N GLY A 22 14.85 0.83 6.24
CA GLY A 22 14.84 -0.45 6.95
C GLY A 22 13.69 -0.63 7.94
N GLU A 23 12.92 0.42 8.23
CA GLU A 23 11.80 0.33 9.16
C GLU A 23 10.66 -0.48 8.55
N VAL A 24 10.08 -1.39 9.34
CA VAL A 24 8.88 -2.14 8.92
C VAL A 24 7.64 -1.28 9.19
N ILE A 25 6.91 -0.98 8.13
CA ILE A 25 5.69 -0.17 8.19
C ILE A 25 4.53 -1.04 8.70
N PHE A 26 4.42 -2.25 8.15
CA PHE A 26 3.54 -3.30 8.66
C PHE A 26 4.10 -4.67 8.29
N ALA A 27 3.70 -5.69 9.02
CA ALA A 27 4.19 -7.05 8.80
C ALA A 27 3.06 -7.97 8.33
N ALA A 28 3.39 -8.93 7.47
CA ALA A 28 2.46 -9.97 7.03
C ALA A 28 1.85 -10.67 8.24
N GLY A 29 0.54 -10.95 8.17
CA GLY A 29 -0.21 -11.59 9.24
C GLY A 29 -0.77 -10.64 10.28
N GLN A 30 -0.32 -9.40 10.35
CA GLN A 30 -0.88 -8.41 11.27
C GLN A 30 -2.23 -7.91 10.77
N PRO A 31 -3.14 -7.51 11.68
CA PRO A 31 -4.36 -6.82 11.26
C PRO A 31 -4.01 -5.50 10.56
N GLY A 32 -4.71 -5.18 9.49
CA GLY A 32 -4.53 -3.93 8.76
C GLY A 32 -5.76 -3.05 8.85
N THR A 33 -5.57 -1.82 9.30
CA THR A 33 -6.66 -0.85 9.51
C THR A 33 -6.54 0.39 8.65
N ALA A 34 -5.50 0.48 7.85
CA ALA A 34 -5.25 1.65 7.00
C ALA A 34 -4.56 1.25 5.71
N MET A 35 -4.75 2.08 4.69
CA MET A 35 -3.93 2.07 3.49
C MET A 35 -2.99 3.28 3.54
N PHE A 36 -1.99 3.27 2.67
CA PHE A 36 -0.95 4.29 2.67
C PHE A 36 -0.75 4.87 1.28
N GLY A 37 -0.45 6.16 1.24
CA GLY A 37 0.06 6.82 0.05
C GLY A 37 1.51 7.18 0.26
N LEU A 38 2.37 6.87 -0.70
CA LEU A 38 3.79 7.16 -0.62
C LEU A 38 4.08 8.50 -1.27
N VAL A 39 4.40 9.48 -0.44
CA VAL A 39 4.69 10.85 -0.91
C VAL A 39 6.15 10.98 -1.30
N GLU A 40 7.06 10.42 -0.50
CA GLU A 40 8.50 10.44 -0.75
C GLU A 40 9.10 9.10 -0.38
N GLY A 41 10.14 8.70 -1.09
CA GLY A 41 10.90 7.49 -0.81
C GLY A 41 10.45 6.30 -1.63
N ARG A 42 10.80 5.11 -1.14
CA ARG A 42 10.50 3.84 -1.79
C ARG A 42 10.21 2.79 -0.75
N VAL A 43 9.17 1.99 -1.00
CA VAL A 43 8.73 0.91 -0.10
C VAL A 43 8.85 -0.42 -0.82
N ARG A 44 9.30 -1.44 -0.12
CA ARG A 44 9.32 -2.82 -0.60
C ARG A 44 8.20 -3.59 0.08
N LEU A 45 7.30 -4.16 -0.71
CA LEU A 45 6.33 -5.15 -0.25
C LEU A 45 6.88 -6.53 -0.53
N SER A 46 6.88 -7.40 0.47
CA SER A 46 7.43 -8.75 0.32
C SER A 46 6.51 -9.81 0.94
N TRP A 47 6.52 -11.00 0.37
CA TRP A 47 5.72 -12.14 0.83
C TRP A 47 6.42 -13.44 0.46
N ILE A 48 5.96 -14.54 1.04
CA ILE A 48 6.45 -15.88 0.69
C ILE A 48 5.44 -16.52 -0.25
N THR A 49 5.91 -17.01 -1.39
CA THR A 49 5.09 -17.70 -2.39
C THR A 49 4.76 -19.12 -1.92
N GLU A 50 3.80 -19.76 -2.58
CA GLU A 50 3.38 -21.13 -2.23
C GLU A 50 4.53 -22.14 -2.29
N ASP A 51 5.45 -21.95 -3.21
CA ASP A 51 6.63 -22.81 -3.35
C ASP A 51 7.82 -22.38 -2.47
N GLY A 52 7.57 -21.43 -1.56
CA GLY A 52 8.55 -21.01 -0.57
C GLY A 52 9.58 -19.99 -1.02
N HIS A 53 9.39 -19.40 -2.20
CA HIS A 53 10.24 -18.30 -2.67
C HIS A 53 9.75 -16.96 -2.09
N GLU A 54 10.62 -15.97 -2.06
CA GLU A 54 10.20 -14.61 -1.72
C GLU A 54 9.72 -13.89 -2.97
N GLY A 55 8.46 -13.42 -2.94
CA GLY A 55 7.95 -12.49 -3.92
C GLY A 55 8.07 -11.08 -3.38
N TYR A 56 8.27 -10.11 -4.24
CA TYR A 56 8.32 -8.72 -3.81
C TYR A 56 7.93 -7.77 -4.94
N GLU A 57 7.53 -6.57 -4.54
CA GLU A 57 7.36 -5.44 -5.45
C GLU A 57 7.89 -4.16 -4.79
N LEU A 58 8.31 -3.22 -5.61
CA LEU A 58 8.78 -1.92 -5.15
C LEU A 58 7.71 -0.88 -5.44
N ILE A 59 7.35 -0.11 -4.42
CA ILE A 59 6.40 0.98 -4.52
C ILE A 59 7.18 2.28 -4.61
N SER A 60 6.89 3.07 -5.62
CA SER A 60 7.53 4.37 -5.84
C SER A 60 6.67 5.50 -5.30
N ALA A 61 7.30 6.64 -5.03
CA ALA A 61 6.57 7.85 -4.66
C ALA A 61 5.53 8.18 -5.73
N GLY A 62 4.34 8.54 -5.31
CA GLY A 62 3.18 8.78 -6.18
C GLY A 62 2.17 7.64 -6.17
N ASP A 63 2.52 6.48 -5.64
CA ASP A 63 1.65 5.31 -5.56
C ASP A 63 1.05 5.11 -4.17
N VAL A 64 0.06 4.21 -4.10
CA VAL A 64 -0.60 3.81 -2.86
C VAL A 64 -0.43 2.32 -2.66
N PHE A 65 -0.53 1.86 -1.40
CA PHE A 65 -0.40 0.45 -1.06
C PHE A 65 -1.15 0.13 0.23
N GLY A 66 -1.32 -1.16 0.51
CA GLY A 66 -1.92 -1.60 1.76
C GLY A 66 -3.43 -1.58 1.79
N ALA A 67 -4.11 -1.33 0.66
CA ALA A 67 -5.58 -1.32 0.61
C ALA A 67 -6.19 -2.72 0.75
N GLY A 68 -5.43 -3.77 0.45
CA GLY A 68 -5.94 -5.15 0.48
C GLY A 68 -6.53 -5.55 1.84
N ALA A 69 -5.90 -5.16 2.94
CA ALA A 69 -6.40 -5.47 4.28
C ALA A 69 -7.74 -4.78 4.60
N LEU A 70 -8.08 -3.71 3.88
CA LEU A 70 -9.34 -3.01 4.09
C LEU A 70 -10.51 -3.69 3.40
N VAL A 71 -10.25 -4.51 2.40
CA VAL A 71 -11.27 -5.14 1.56
C VAL A 71 -11.36 -6.65 1.72
N THR A 72 -10.36 -7.29 2.34
CA THR A 72 -10.41 -8.73 2.62
C THR A 72 -11.21 -9.00 3.89
N SER A 73 -11.83 -10.17 3.98
CA SER A 73 -12.74 -10.52 5.07
C SER A 73 -12.07 -10.60 6.43
N ASP A 74 -10.82 -11.02 6.50
CA ASP A 74 -10.07 -11.14 7.76
C ASP A 74 -9.23 -9.92 8.11
N HIS A 75 -9.19 -8.94 7.22
CA HIS A 75 -8.41 -7.70 7.40
C HIS A 75 -6.95 -7.90 7.76
N SER A 76 -6.36 -9.04 7.33
CA SER A 76 -4.97 -9.36 7.59
C SER A 76 -4.06 -8.85 6.48
N ARG A 77 -2.85 -8.45 6.85
CA ARG A 77 -1.81 -8.08 5.88
C ARG A 77 -1.28 -9.32 5.19
N LEU A 78 -1.26 -9.30 3.86
CA LEU A 78 -0.74 -10.42 3.06
C LEU A 78 0.77 -10.27 2.78
N SER A 79 1.32 -9.11 3.02
CA SER A 79 2.73 -8.82 2.76
C SER A 79 3.32 -7.98 3.88
N THR A 80 4.64 -7.93 3.92
CA THR A 80 5.39 -7.04 4.82
C THR A 80 5.82 -5.81 4.01
N ALA A 81 5.55 -4.63 4.54
CA ALA A 81 5.99 -3.38 3.94
C ALA A 81 7.19 -2.84 4.71
N THR A 82 8.31 -2.68 4.02
CA THR A 82 9.55 -2.17 4.59
C THR A 82 9.98 -0.92 3.84
N ALA A 83 10.35 0.12 4.56
CA ALA A 83 10.90 1.32 3.94
C ALA A 83 12.27 0.99 3.34
N ASP A 84 12.39 1.11 2.03
CA ASP A 84 13.64 0.82 1.30
C ASP A 84 14.55 2.05 1.24
N SER A 85 14.03 3.19 1.62
CA SER A 85 14.72 4.47 1.80
C SER A 85 13.94 5.25 2.85
N PRO A 86 14.43 6.42 3.32
CA PRO A 86 13.59 7.27 4.16
C PRO A 86 12.31 7.62 3.42
N CYS A 87 11.18 7.47 4.07
CA CYS A 87 9.85 7.62 3.46
C CYS A 87 9.00 8.62 4.20
N ARG A 88 8.14 9.30 3.44
CA ARG A 88 7.02 10.07 3.98
C ARG A 88 5.74 9.49 3.40
N LEU A 89 4.81 9.14 4.31
CA LEU A 89 3.57 8.43 3.99
C LEU A 89 2.39 9.23 4.50
N ILE A 90 1.25 9.09 3.82
CA ILE A 90 -0.03 9.51 4.37
C ILE A 90 -0.87 8.25 4.62
N GLU A 91 -1.62 8.25 5.71
CA GLU A 91 -2.46 7.12 6.10
C GLU A 91 -3.93 7.45 5.87
N MET A 92 -4.69 6.46 5.40
CA MET A 92 -6.13 6.55 5.30
C MET A 92 -6.72 5.31 5.96
N ASN A 93 -7.45 5.50 7.07
CA ASN A 93 -8.07 4.38 7.76
C ASN A 93 -9.29 3.86 6.98
N ARG A 94 -9.84 2.72 7.43
CA ARG A 94 -10.95 2.07 6.72
C ARG A 94 -12.19 2.97 6.63
N GLU A 95 -12.50 3.70 7.67
CA GLU A 95 -13.66 4.60 7.68
C GLU A 95 -13.51 5.68 6.60
N ARG A 96 -12.36 6.31 6.51
CA ARG A 96 -12.07 7.30 5.48
C ARG A 96 -12.01 6.68 4.09
N PHE A 97 -11.49 5.47 3.98
CA PHE A 97 -11.48 4.73 2.73
C PHE A 97 -12.91 4.52 2.21
N LEU A 98 -13.81 4.05 3.07
CA LEU A 98 -15.22 3.85 2.69
C LEU A 98 -15.89 5.15 2.29
N PHE A 99 -15.62 6.22 3.03
CA PHE A 99 -16.10 7.55 2.69
C PHE A 99 -15.58 7.98 1.32
N ALA A 100 -14.31 7.81 1.05
CA ALA A 100 -13.69 8.19 -0.22
C ALA A 100 -14.30 7.44 -1.40
N VAL A 101 -14.55 6.14 -1.25
CA VAL A 101 -15.18 5.33 -2.29
C VAL A 101 -16.63 5.76 -2.54
N GLN A 102 -17.35 6.13 -1.50
CA GLN A 102 -18.74 6.63 -1.62
C GLN A 102 -18.79 7.99 -2.30
N GLU A 103 -17.92 8.91 -1.91
CA GLU A 103 -17.91 10.27 -2.47
C GLU A 103 -17.33 10.32 -3.87
N SER A 104 -16.39 9.46 -4.17
CA SER A 104 -15.75 9.40 -5.48
C SER A 104 -15.58 7.94 -5.91
N PRO A 105 -16.57 7.35 -6.56
CA PRO A 105 -16.43 5.98 -7.10
C PRO A 105 -15.22 5.82 -8.03
N LEU A 106 -14.78 6.90 -8.65
CA LEU A 106 -13.58 6.91 -9.49
C LEU A 106 -12.33 6.53 -8.69
N PHE A 107 -12.31 6.79 -7.39
CA PHE A 107 -11.21 6.39 -6.51
C PHE A 107 -11.00 4.87 -6.55
N ALA A 108 -12.08 4.09 -6.53
CA ALA A 108 -11.98 2.64 -6.64
C ALA A 108 -11.38 2.22 -7.99
N ILE A 109 -11.72 2.90 -9.06
CA ILE A 109 -11.15 2.65 -10.39
C ILE A 109 -9.66 2.99 -10.41
N GLU A 110 -9.28 4.10 -9.81
CA GLU A 110 -7.88 4.51 -9.71
C GLU A 110 -7.05 3.49 -8.92
N LEU A 111 -7.63 2.95 -7.83
CA LEU A 111 -6.99 1.89 -7.05
C LEU A 111 -6.79 0.62 -7.88
N LEU A 112 -7.83 0.20 -8.58
CA LEU A 112 -7.75 -0.99 -9.45
C LEU A 112 -6.71 -0.81 -10.55
N ALA A 113 -6.64 0.37 -11.15
CA ALA A 113 -5.65 0.68 -12.17
C ALA A 113 -4.23 0.63 -11.60
N SER A 114 -4.02 1.15 -10.39
CA SER A 114 -2.74 1.09 -9.70
C SER A 114 -2.31 -0.35 -9.43
N VAL A 115 -3.22 -1.16 -8.90
CA VAL A 115 -2.95 -2.58 -8.62
C VAL A 115 -2.63 -3.33 -9.90
N ASP A 116 -3.41 -3.13 -10.96
CA ASP A 116 -3.20 -3.79 -12.25
C ASP A 116 -1.82 -3.45 -12.83
N ALA A 117 -1.44 -2.19 -12.78
CA ALA A 117 -0.12 -1.76 -13.26
C ALA A 117 1.00 -2.42 -12.46
N ARG A 118 0.85 -2.52 -11.13
CA ARG A 118 1.87 -3.12 -10.26
C ARG A 118 2.00 -4.62 -10.43
N LEU A 119 0.91 -5.32 -10.79
CA LEU A 119 0.97 -6.77 -11.03
C LEU A 119 2.02 -7.14 -12.09
N ARG A 120 2.29 -6.25 -13.02
CA ARG A 120 3.28 -6.47 -14.08
C ARG A 120 4.72 -6.37 -13.58
N ASP A 121 4.92 -5.74 -12.43
CA ASP A 121 6.25 -5.49 -11.87
C ASP A 121 6.58 -6.38 -10.68
N ILE A 122 5.72 -7.34 -10.37
CA ILE A 122 5.99 -8.32 -9.31
C ILE A 122 7.19 -9.16 -9.68
N LYS A 123 8.10 -9.31 -8.72
CA LYS A 123 9.32 -10.08 -8.88
C LYS A 123 9.36 -11.22 -7.89
N VAL A 124 9.96 -12.32 -8.29
CA VAL A 124 10.18 -13.48 -7.42
C VAL A 124 11.68 -13.71 -7.35
N MET A 125 12.18 -13.82 -6.10
CA MET A 125 13.60 -14.11 -5.88
C MET A 125 13.92 -15.52 -6.35
N ASP A 126 14.91 -15.64 -7.23
CA ASP A 126 15.41 -16.92 -7.68
C ASP A 126 16.33 -17.50 -6.60
N ARG A 127 16.18 -18.78 -6.35
CA ARG A 127 16.97 -19.49 -5.32
C ARG A 127 18.19 -20.21 -5.86
N THR A 128 18.46 -20.09 -7.10
CA THR A 128 19.65 -20.75 -7.67
C THR A 128 20.95 -20.15 -7.18
#